data_ff70d5684533f45adc02dd9a6838eb60
#
_entry.id   ff70d5684533f45adc02dd9a6838eb60
#
_cell.length_a   1.000
_cell.length_b   1.000
_cell.length_c   1.000
_cell.angle_alpha   90.00
_cell.angle_beta   90.00
_cell.angle_gamma   90.00
#
_symmetry.space_group_name_H-M   'P 1'
#
loop_
_entity.id
_entity.type
_entity.pdbx_description
1 polymer ?
#
loop_
_entity_poly.entity_id
_entity_poly.type
_entity_poly.pdbx_seq_one_letter_code
_entity_poly.pdbx_strand_id
1 'polypeptide(L)'
;SLEFFSVEIAKYFEKIGHKIFWYNLFLSENSFEELLDYYNFHKKDEFVALTFNFEGLEGEAGLYQSDKALDGLHNEHTSRWNFWDYSGIKVINIVVDHPLYYHKYLADRPHNYVQIDIDRIHIDYMKRFYPDVRTYFIPSAGTEVNKDKRAYKEDVYMPVKDRPMDIIFTGNYTPKHILRKRIDNMEQDYIDFYENVLEVLTAHPHMTIDEVGEKHLREEFLDITDSQLLDCMPTMMYVDLNVRFHYRQLAIRALVDAGLKVHTYGEGYNYIECQHPENIIQHGSANSQQCLDKISQAKISLNVMPWFKDGAHDREINSCLNGAVSLTDSSRYLDEIFTDDENILFYDLNMLRDYEASGYNPEVTEPMVRRIKELLQDNDRLQQIADNAYMICRDTHCWDNVAEELADIL
;
A
#
# COMPACT_ATOMS: atom_id res chain seq x y z
N SER A 1 6.69 -5.88 4.91
CA SER A 1 5.38 -5.42 5.44
C SER A 1 4.32 -6.51 5.33
N LEU A 2 4.21 -7.24 4.22
CA LEU A 2 3.15 -8.25 4.02
C LEU A 2 3.20 -9.38 5.07
N GLU A 3 4.39 -9.91 5.36
CA GLU A 3 4.56 -10.88 6.47
C GLU A 3 4.08 -10.30 7.80
N PHE A 4 4.35 -9.03 8.08
CA PHE A 4 3.89 -8.38 9.30
C PHE A 4 2.35 -8.32 9.36
N PHE A 5 1.67 -7.99 8.26
CA PHE A 5 0.21 -8.00 8.17
C PHE A 5 -0.36 -9.41 8.37
N SER A 6 0.25 -10.41 7.74
CA SER A 6 -0.13 -11.81 7.93
C SER A 6 -0.07 -12.25 9.40
N VAL A 7 0.99 -11.84 10.12
CA VAL A 7 1.15 -12.14 11.55
C VAL A 7 0.06 -11.47 12.38
N GLU A 8 -0.30 -10.22 12.10
CA GLU A 8 -1.36 -9.52 12.85
C GLU A 8 -2.74 -10.17 12.65
N ILE A 9 -3.07 -10.55 11.42
CA ILE A 9 -4.31 -11.28 11.11
C ILE A 9 -4.33 -12.66 11.80
N ALA A 10 -3.22 -13.39 11.74
CA ALA A 10 -3.10 -14.71 12.34
C ALA A 10 -3.34 -14.71 13.86
N LYS A 11 -2.88 -13.67 14.57
CA LYS A 11 -3.13 -13.51 16.01
C LYS A 11 -4.63 -13.51 16.36
N TYR A 12 -5.46 -12.89 15.52
CA TYR A 12 -6.90 -12.90 15.71
C TYR A 12 -7.48 -14.31 15.52
N PHE A 13 -7.11 -14.98 14.43
CA PHE A 13 -7.61 -16.33 14.13
C PHE A 13 -7.17 -17.35 15.19
N GLU A 14 -5.93 -17.28 15.68
CA GLU A 14 -5.49 -18.11 16.81
C GLU A 14 -6.32 -17.86 18.07
N LYS A 15 -6.63 -16.60 18.39
CA LYS A 15 -7.44 -16.20 19.55
C LYS A 15 -8.86 -16.78 19.49
N ILE A 16 -9.46 -16.91 18.31
CA ILE A 16 -10.79 -17.51 18.12
C ILE A 16 -10.74 -19.03 17.89
N GLY A 17 -9.54 -19.65 17.95
CA GLY A 17 -9.36 -21.10 18.00
C GLY A 17 -8.95 -21.76 16.70
N HIS A 18 -8.63 -21.01 15.66
CA HIS A 18 -8.05 -21.57 14.44
C HIS A 18 -6.58 -21.99 14.67
N LYS A 19 -6.15 -23.00 13.93
CA LYS A 19 -4.74 -23.42 13.87
C LYS A 19 -4.09 -22.77 12.68
N ILE A 20 -2.92 -22.17 12.88
CA ILE A 20 -2.17 -21.49 11.83
C ILE A 20 -1.04 -22.39 11.36
N PHE A 21 -0.94 -22.58 10.04
CA PHE A 21 0.22 -23.16 9.39
C PHE A 21 0.95 -22.06 8.61
N TRP A 22 2.24 -21.88 8.90
CA TRP A 22 3.07 -20.89 8.22
C TRP A 22 3.83 -21.52 7.08
N TYR A 23 3.56 -21.04 5.84
CA TYR A 23 4.29 -21.44 4.66
C TYR A 23 5.46 -20.48 4.40
N ASN A 24 6.68 -20.99 4.35
CA ASN A 24 7.88 -20.18 4.10
C ASN A 24 8.23 -20.18 2.61
N LEU A 25 7.95 -19.08 1.93
CA LEU A 25 8.19 -18.91 0.50
C LEU A 25 9.68 -18.97 0.11
N PHE A 26 10.58 -18.59 1.01
CA PHE A 26 12.03 -18.67 0.77
C PHE A 26 12.56 -20.10 0.82
N LEU A 27 11.84 -21.01 1.47
CA LEU A 27 12.15 -22.44 1.58
C LEU A 27 10.99 -23.27 1.02
N SER A 28 10.46 -22.86 -0.13
CA SER A 28 9.19 -23.32 -0.67
C SER A 28 9.09 -24.86 -0.79
N GLU A 29 10.13 -25.54 -1.28
CA GLU A 29 10.12 -27.01 -1.41
C GLU A 29 9.97 -27.70 -0.04
N ASN A 30 10.74 -27.28 0.97
CA ASN A 30 10.68 -27.85 2.31
C ASN A 30 9.32 -27.55 2.97
N SER A 31 8.84 -26.31 2.84
CA SER A 31 7.53 -25.91 3.38
C SER A 31 6.40 -26.63 2.69
N PHE A 32 6.56 -27.02 1.43
CA PHE A 32 5.55 -27.80 0.73
C PHE A 32 5.48 -29.24 1.26
N GLU A 33 6.60 -29.88 1.57
CA GLU A 33 6.62 -31.20 2.21
C GLU A 33 5.91 -31.15 3.59
N GLU A 34 6.23 -30.13 4.38
CA GLU A 34 5.57 -29.90 5.69
C GLU A 34 4.07 -29.62 5.53
N LEU A 35 3.67 -28.83 4.51
CA LEU A 35 2.27 -28.56 4.20
C LEU A 35 1.51 -29.84 3.81
N LEU A 36 2.12 -30.70 2.98
CA LEU A 36 1.51 -31.97 2.59
C LEU A 36 1.30 -32.90 3.79
N ASP A 37 2.28 -32.99 4.69
CA ASP A 37 2.16 -33.80 5.91
C ASP A 37 1.07 -33.23 6.82
N TYR A 38 1.04 -31.92 7.02
CA TYR A 38 0.02 -31.23 7.81
C TYR A 38 -1.38 -31.42 7.20
N TYR A 39 -1.55 -31.21 5.89
CA TYR A 39 -2.80 -31.42 5.19
C TYR A 39 -3.27 -32.86 5.27
N ASN A 40 -2.38 -33.83 5.06
CA ASN A 40 -2.72 -35.25 5.15
C ASN A 40 -3.13 -35.69 6.56
N PHE A 41 -2.50 -35.13 7.60
CA PHE A 41 -2.83 -35.39 8.99
C PHE A 41 -4.21 -34.81 9.37
N HIS A 42 -4.54 -33.66 8.82
CA HIS A 42 -5.74 -32.89 9.13
C HIS A 42 -6.85 -32.99 8.04
N LYS A 43 -6.86 -34.05 7.22
CA LYS A 43 -7.82 -34.23 6.07
C LYS A 43 -9.31 -34.00 6.38
N LYS A 44 -9.70 -34.00 7.66
CA LYS A 44 -11.10 -33.79 8.08
C LYS A 44 -11.39 -32.36 8.50
N ASP A 45 -10.37 -31.55 8.61
CA ASP A 45 -10.47 -30.16 8.98
C ASP A 45 -10.71 -29.32 7.71
N GLU A 46 -11.34 -28.17 7.86
CA GLU A 46 -11.50 -27.21 6.78
C GLU A 46 -10.24 -26.32 6.69
N PHE A 47 -9.76 -26.10 5.48
CA PHE A 47 -8.57 -25.31 5.22
C PHE A 47 -8.91 -24.07 4.39
N VAL A 48 -8.30 -22.96 4.77
CA VAL A 48 -8.27 -21.74 3.97
C VAL A 48 -6.84 -21.26 3.88
N ALA A 49 -6.39 -20.88 2.70
CA ALA A 49 -5.12 -20.21 2.50
C ALA A 49 -5.36 -18.69 2.46
N LEU A 50 -4.60 -17.94 3.26
CA LEU A 50 -4.60 -16.48 3.24
C LEU A 50 -3.24 -16.00 2.75
N THR A 51 -3.23 -15.12 1.78
CA THR A 51 -2.00 -14.54 1.24
C THR A 51 -2.20 -13.07 0.85
N PHE A 52 -1.09 -12.40 0.52
CA PHE A 52 -1.04 -11.03 0.04
C PHE A 52 -0.36 -10.97 -1.32
N ASN A 53 -0.86 -10.09 -2.20
CA ASN A 53 -0.19 -9.74 -3.46
C ASN A 53 0.30 -10.96 -4.27
N PHE A 54 -0.48 -12.04 -4.29
CA PHE A 54 -0.19 -13.29 -4.99
C PHE A 54 1.03 -14.09 -4.47
N GLU A 55 1.61 -13.77 -3.31
CA GLU A 55 2.65 -14.58 -2.69
C GLU A 55 2.14 -16.03 -2.48
N GLY A 56 2.85 -17.03 -2.99
CA GLY A 56 2.40 -18.45 -3.02
C GLY A 56 1.45 -18.79 -4.17
N LEU A 57 1.20 -17.86 -5.10
CA LEU A 57 0.36 -18.01 -6.29
C LEU A 57 1.12 -17.71 -7.60
N GLU A 58 2.43 -17.50 -7.53
CA GLU A 58 3.26 -17.08 -8.66
C GLU A 58 3.98 -18.24 -9.36
N GLY A 59 3.79 -19.46 -8.90
CA GLY A 59 4.42 -20.68 -9.44
C GLY A 59 5.58 -21.21 -8.59
N GLU A 60 5.49 -21.00 -7.28
CA GLU A 60 6.50 -21.43 -6.30
C GLU A 60 6.68 -22.94 -6.32
N ALA A 61 7.96 -23.36 -6.18
CA ALA A 61 8.34 -24.76 -6.21
C ALA A 61 7.57 -25.58 -5.14
N GLY A 62 7.06 -26.73 -5.54
CA GLY A 62 6.20 -27.56 -4.71
C GLY A 62 4.71 -27.19 -4.83
N LEU A 63 4.31 -25.93 -4.65
CA LEU A 63 2.93 -25.49 -4.85
C LEU A 63 2.50 -25.61 -6.32
N TYR A 64 3.43 -25.39 -7.24
CA TYR A 64 3.24 -25.55 -8.68
C TYR A 64 4.24 -26.54 -9.25
N GLN A 65 3.79 -27.43 -10.10
CA GLN A 65 4.68 -28.31 -10.86
C GLN A 65 4.97 -27.70 -12.23
N SER A 66 6.25 -27.53 -12.54
CA SER A 66 6.66 -27.21 -13.90
C SER A 66 6.60 -28.50 -14.73
N ASP A 67 5.76 -28.54 -15.75
CA ASP A 67 5.78 -29.59 -16.76
C ASP A 67 7.05 -29.51 -17.62
N LYS A 68 8.21 -29.85 -17.03
CA LYS A 68 9.47 -30.05 -17.79
C LYS A 68 9.35 -31.20 -18.81
N ALA A 69 8.26 -31.98 -18.76
CA ALA A 69 8.01 -33.09 -19.65
C ALA A 69 7.31 -32.71 -20.97
N LEU A 70 6.81 -31.46 -21.11
CA LEU A 70 6.07 -31.00 -22.29
C LEU A 70 6.77 -29.88 -23.07
N ASP A 71 8.03 -29.62 -22.86
CA ASP A 71 8.86 -28.60 -23.54
C ASP A 71 9.05 -28.81 -25.07
N GLY A 72 8.23 -29.62 -25.70
CA GLY A 72 8.23 -29.85 -27.14
C GLY A 72 7.05 -29.30 -27.94
N LEU A 73 6.02 -28.78 -27.27
CA LEU A 73 4.84 -28.24 -27.93
C LEU A 73 4.49 -26.87 -27.31
N HIS A 74 4.76 -25.80 -28.06
CA HIS A 74 4.36 -24.43 -27.75
C HIS A 74 2.83 -24.32 -27.73
N ASN A 75 2.20 -24.67 -26.61
CA ASN A 75 0.84 -24.30 -26.29
C ASN A 75 0.85 -23.56 -24.94
N GLU A 76 0.70 -22.25 -25.00
CA GLU A 76 0.71 -21.30 -23.87
C GLU A 76 -0.46 -21.46 -22.87
N HIS A 77 -1.27 -22.52 -23.01
CA HIS A 77 -2.45 -22.82 -22.19
C HIS A 77 -2.46 -24.21 -21.57
N THR A 78 -1.32 -24.80 -21.27
CA THR A 78 -1.30 -26.03 -20.49
C THR A 78 -1.55 -25.69 -19.02
N SER A 79 -2.67 -26.16 -18.48
CA SER A 79 -3.02 -26.06 -17.06
C SER A 79 -1.87 -26.59 -16.20
N ARG A 80 -1.11 -25.69 -15.60
CA ARG A 80 -0.09 -26.07 -14.62
C ARG A 80 -0.79 -26.73 -13.45
N TRP A 81 -0.37 -27.97 -13.08
CA TRP A 81 -0.83 -28.53 -11.82
C TRP A 81 -0.42 -27.60 -10.69
N ASN A 82 -1.37 -27.27 -9.81
CA ASN A 82 -1.11 -26.53 -8.59
C ASN A 82 -1.81 -27.21 -7.40
N PHE A 83 -1.22 -27.05 -6.24
CA PHE A 83 -1.71 -27.66 -5.00
C PHE A 83 -3.09 -27.13 -4.59
N TRP A 84 -3.36 -25.86 -4.86
CA TRP A 84 -4.61 -25.20 -4.47
C TRP A 84 -5.82 -25.84 -5.18
N ASP A 85 -5.73 -26.04 -6.48
CA ASP A 85 -6.78 -26.70 -7.25
C ASP A 85 -6.89 -28.19 -6.94
N TYR A 86 -5.73 -28.86 -6.72
CA TYR A 86 -5.71 -30.26 -6.33
C TYR A 86 -6.38 -30.50 -4.96
N SER A 87 -6.11 -29.66 -3.98
CA SER A 87 -6.67 -29.77 -2.62
C SER A 87 -8.09 -29.22 -2.50
N GLY A 88 -8.49 -28.32 -3.42
CA GLY A 88 -9.75 -27.58 -3.34
C GLY A 88 -9.79 -26.53 -2.26
N ILE A 89 -8.65 -26.21 -1.64
CA ILE A 89 -8.53 -25.20 -0.59
C ILE A 89 -8.98 -23.85 -1.13
N LYS A 90 -9.82 -23.14 -0.37
CA LYS A 90 -10.16 -21.75 -0.66
C LYS A 90 -8.92 -20.87 -0.46
N VAL A 91 -8.59 -20.06 -1.46
CA VAL A 91 -7.49 -19.10 -1.40
C VAL A 91 -8.08 -17.69 -1.32
N ILE A 92 -7.76 -16.97 -0.26
CA ILE A 92 -8.09 -15.56 -0.09
C ILE A 92 -6.80 -14.75 -0.27
N ASN A 93 -6.78 -13.89 -1.28
CA ASN A 93 -5.64 -13.04 -1.59
C ASN A 93 -5.99 -11.58 -1.32
N ILE A 94 -5.26 -10.93 -0.43
CA ILE A 94 -5.40 -9.51 -0.12
C ILE A 94 -4.43 -8.73 -1.00
N VAL A 95 -4.97 -7.94 -1.93
CA VAL A 95 -4.18 -7.13 -2.87
C VAL A 95 -4.08 -5.70 -2.33
N VAL A 96 -2.88 -5.32 -1.89
CA VAL A 96 -2.61 -4.00 -1.31
C VAL A 96 -2.06 -2.99 -2.32
N ASP A 97 -1.87 -3.41 -3.57
CA ASP A 97 -1.52 -2.58 -4.72
C ASP A 97 -2.65 -2.63 -5.76
N HIS A 98 -2.49 -1.95 -6.90
CA HIS A 98 -3.51 -1.98 -7.94
C HIS A 98 -3.56 -3.36 -8.63
N PRO A 99 -4.76 -3.99 -8.85
CA PRO A 99 -4.90 -5.29 -9.51
C PRO A 99 -4.27 -5.38 -10.90
N LEU A 100 -4.14 -4.26 -11.61
CA LEU A 100 -3.53 -4.20 -12.93
C LEU A 100 -2.10 -4.79 -12.98
N TYR A 101 -1.36 -4.76 -11.86
CA TYR A 101 0.01 -5.34 -11.80
C TYR A 101 0.02 -6.86 -11.85
N TYR A 102 -1.11 -7.47 -11.48
CA TYR A 102 -1.23 -8.91 -11.24
C TYR A 102 -2.00 -9.63 -12.35
N HIS A 103 -2.17 -9.00 -13.53
CA HIS A 103 -2.94 -9.60 -14.63
C HIS A 103 -2.52 -11.04 -14.96
N LYS A 104 -1.20 -11.30 -15.04
CA LYS A 104 -0.66 -12.63 -15.31
C LYS A 104 -1.09 -13.67 -14.26
N TYR A 105 -1.05 -13.29 -12.98
CA TYR A 105 -1.41 -14.16 -11.86
C TYR A 105 -2.93 -14.30 -11.74
N LEU A 106 -3.68 -13.24 -12.04
CA LEU A 106 -5.14 -13.28 -12.11
C LEU A 106 -5.64 -14.21 -13.21
N ALA A 107 -4.94 -14.29 -14.33
CA ALA A 107 -5.26 -15.22 -15.42
C ALA A 107 -5.05 -16.70 -15.03
N ASP A 108 -4.01 -16.99 -14.22
CA ASP A 108 -3.61 -18.33 -13.78
C ASP A 108 -4.05 -18.64 -12.33
N ARG A 109 -4.98 -17.86 -11.74
CA ARG A 109 -5.44 -18.02 -10.36
C ARG A 109 -6.06 -19.39 -10.08
N PRO A 110 -6.02 -19.88 -8.84
CA PRO A 110 -6.75 -21.10 -8.44
C PRO A 110 -8.26 -20.98 -8.67
N HIS A 111 -8.94 -22.11 -8.91
CA HIS A 111 -10.40 -22.13 -9.15
C HIS A 111 -11.21 -21.63 -7.94
N ASN A 112 -10.78 -21.99 -6.72
CA ASN A 112 -11.45 -21.54 -5.48
C ASN A 112 -10.76 -20.29 -4.90
N TYR A 113 -10.78 -19.21 -5.67
CA TYR A 113 -10.09 -17.95 -5.38
C TYR A 113 -11.07 -16.85 -4.99
N VAL A 114 -10.68 -16.05 -4.01
CA VAL A 114 -11.35 -14.82 -3.55
C VAL A 114 -10.32 -13.71 -3.44
N GLN A 115 -10.64 -12.54 -3.93
CA GLN A 115 -9.79 -11.35 -3.83
C GLN A 115 -10.36 -10.34 -2.85
N ILE A 116 -9.48 -9.76 -2.06
CA ILE A 116 -9.75 -8.60 -1.21
C ILE A 116 -8.93 -7.45 -1.75
N ASP A 117 -9.56 -6.33 -2.04
CA ASP A 117 -8.91 -5.08 -2.44
C ASP A 117 -9.09 -4.02 -1.36
N ILE A 118 -8.08 -3.16 -1.20
CA ILE A 118 -8.06 -2.09 -0.18
C ILE A 118 -8.44 -0.71 -0.73
N ASP A 119 -8.87 -0.64 -1.98
CA ASP A 119 -9.42 0.54 -2.63
C ASP A 119 -10.69 0.15 -3.41
N ARG A 120 -11.78 0.92 -3.28
CA ARG A 120 -13.06 0.63 -3.93
C ARG A 120 -12.99 0.75 -5.46
N ILE A 121 -12.09 1.58 -5.99
CA ILE A 121 -11.87 1.68 -7.44
C ILE A 121 -11.34 0.36 -8.00
N HIS A 122 -10.50 -0.35 -7.23
CA HIS A 122 -9.99 -1.66 -7.62
C HIS A 122 -11.11 -2.69 -7.79
N ILE A 123 -12.17 -2.59 -6.98
CA ILE A 123 -13.36 -3.45 -7.12
C ILE A 123 -14.03 -3.24 -8.49
N ASP A 124 -14.13 -2.00 -8.96
CA ASP A 124 -14.75 -1.71 -10.25
C ASP A 124 -13.86 -2.17 -11.42
N TYR A 125 -12.54 -2.07 -11.28
CA TYR A 125 -11.57 -2.67 -12.19
C TYR A 125 -11.75 -4.20 -12.26
N MET A 126 -11.84 -4.87 -11.11
CA MET A 126 -12.04 -6.32 -11.04
C MET A 126 -13.38 -6.76 -11.65
N LYS A 127 -14.47 -6.08 -11.34
CA LYS A 127 -15.79 -6.38 -11.95
C LYS A 127 -15.79 -6.27 -13.47
N ARG A 128 -15.02 -5.33 -14.00
CA ARG A 128 -14.92 -5.13 -15.45
C ARG A 128 -14.10 -6.21 -16.13
N PHE A 129 -12.89 -6.46 -15.64
CA PHE A 129 -11.92 -7.31 -16.33
C PHE A 129 -11.93 -8.76 -15.85
N TYR A 130 -12.43 -9.02 -14.63
CA TYR A 130 -12.47 -10.35 -14.00
C TYR A 130 -13.84 -10.59 -13.33
N PRO A 131 -14.95 -10.54 -14.09
CA PRO A 131 -16.31 -10.59 -13.53
C PRO A 131 -16.67 -11.92 -12.86
N ASP A 132 -15.88 -12.96 -13.07
CA ASP A 132 -16.03 -14.28 -12.46
C ASP A 132 -15.27 -14.41 -11.12
N VAL A 133 -14.45 -13.42 -10.74
CA VAL A 133 -13.75 -13.38 -9.45
C VAL A 133 -14.65 -12.78 -8.38
N ARG A 134 -14.81 -13.50 -7.27
CA ARG A 134 -15.43 -12.93 -6.08
C ARG A 134 -14.49 -11.94 -5.44
N THR A 135 -14.89 -10.68 -5.39
CA THR A 135 -14.05 -9.58 -4.92
C THR A 135 -14.78 -8.81 -3.82
N TYR A 136 -14.05 -8.49 -2.74
CA TYR A 136 -14.55 -7.71 -1.62
C TYR A 136 -13.63 -6.54 -1.33
N PHE A 137 -14.20 -5.44 -0.83
CA PHE A 137 -13.46 -4.33 -0.29
C PHE A 137 -13.32 -4.52 1.22
N ILE A 138 -12.09 -4.56 1.71
CA ILE A 138 -11.76 -4.45 3.14
C ILE A 138 -10.66 -3.38 3.25
N PRO A 139 -10.87 -2.32 4.02
CA PRO A 139 -9.89 -1.24 4.11
C PRO A 139 -8.58 -1.70 4.76
N SER A 140 -7.51 -0.96 4.48
CA SER A 140 -6.23 -1.17 5.16
C SER A 140 -6.38 -0.94 6.67
N ALA A 141 -5.62 -1.70 7.46
CA ALA A 141 -5.60 -1.57 8.91
C ALA A 141 -4.23 -1.13 9.43
N GLY A 142 -4.20 -0.75 10.70
CA GLY A 142 -2.97 -0.41 11.40
C GLY A 142 -2.75 -1.26 12.66
N THR A 143 -1.53 -1.13 13.19
CA THR A 143 -1.08 -1.80 14.41
C THR A 143 -0.84 -0.81 15.53
N GLU A 144 -1.42 -1.06 16.67
CA GLU A 144 -1.21 -0.33 17.91
C GLU A 144 -0.01 -0.92 18.67
N VAL A 145 1.07 -0.16 18.82
CA VAL A 145 2.32 -0.62 19.46
C VAL A 145 2.10 -1.04 20.93
N ASN A 146 1.23 -0.33 21.64
CA ASN A 146 0.97 -0.54 23.07
C ASN A 146 -0.43 -1.10 23.32
N LYS A 147 -0.94 -1.98 22.46
CA LYS A 147 -2.29 -2.57 22.57
C LYS A 147 -2.59 -3.15 23.98
N ASP A 148 -1.59 -3.74 24.63
CA ASP A 148 -1.75 -4.33 25.96
C ASP A 148 -2.04 -3.28 27.05
N LYS A 149 -1.50 -2.06 26.95
CA LYS A 149 -1.76 -0.98 27.92
C LYS A 149 -3.23 -0.59 27.97
N ARG A 150 -3.95 -0.69 26.85
CA ARG A 150 -5.38 -0.41 26.76
C ARG A 150 -6.19 -1.28 27.75
N ALA A 151 -5.81 -2.56 27.91
CA ALA A 151 -6.46 -3.47 28.85
C ALA A 151 -6.32 -3.04 30.31
N TYR A 152 -5.24 -2.34 30.64
CA TYR A 152 -4.95 -1.84 31.99
C TYR A 152 -5.38 -0.39 32.21
N LYS A 153 -6.03 0.26 31.25
CA LYS A 153 -6.43 1.68 31.29
C LYS A 153 -5.25 2.65 31.55
N GLU A 154 -4.05 2.27 31.11
CA GLU A 154 -2.88 3.14 31.10
C GLU A 154 -2.87 4.02 29.85
N ASP A 155 -1.98 5.03 29.81
CA ASP A 155 -1.75 5.85 28.60
C ASP A 155 -1.26 4.94 27.47
N VAL A 156 -2.06 4.84 26.41
CA VAL A 156 -1.82 3.91 25.32
C VAL A 156 -0.65 4.36 24.43
N TYR A 157 -0.43 5.66 24.35
CA TYR A 157 0.68 6.24 23.59
C TYR A 157 1.28 7.45 24.33
N MET A 158 2.50 7.84 23.89
CA MET A 158 3.22 9.00 24.46
C MET A 158 2.46 10.30 24.18
N PRO A 159 2.20 11.17 25.17
CA PRO A 159 1.61 12.47 24.95
C PRO A 159 2.37 13.29 23.92
N VAL A 160 1.68 14.05 23.08
CA VAL A 160 2.26 14.82 21.97
C VAL A 160 3.38 15.77 22.45
N LYS A 161 3.18 16.41 23.62
CA LYS A 161 4.16 17.35 24.21
C LYS A 161 5.51 16.70 24.55
N ASP A 162 5.54 15.40 24.78
CA ASP A 162 6.73 14.64 25.20
C ASP A 162 7.44 13.98 23.99
N ARG A 163 6.89 14.09 22.78
CA ARG A 163 7.43 13.49 21.57
C ARG A 163 8.62 14.25 21.02
N PRO A 164 9.76 13.58 20.79
CA PRO A 164 11.01 14.21 20.40
C PRO A 164 11.08 14.65 18.93
N MET A 165 10.22 14.11 18.06
CA MET A 165 10.23 14.40 16.62
C MET A 165 8.98 15.21 16.24
N ASP A 166 9.17 16.33 15.54
CA ASP A 166 8.03 17.12 15.07
C ASP A 166 7.33 16.44 13.90
N ILE A 167 8.09 16.03 12.86
CA ILE A 167 7.52 15.37 11.67
C ILE A 167 8.32 14.11 11.34
N ILE A 168 7.63 13.01 11.07
CA ILE A 168 8.21 11.75 10.58
C ILE A 168 7.64 11.39 9.20
N PHE A 169 8.45 10.75 8.39
CA PHE A 169 8.02 10.00 7.20
C PHE A 169 8.65 8.60 7.19
N THR A 170 7.84 7.56 7.04
CA THR A 170 8.28 6.17 6.93
C THR A 170 8.04 5.61 5.53
N GLY A 171 9.10 5.17 4.86
CA GLY A 171 9.05 4.62 3.50
C GLY A 171 10.29 5.01 2.70
N ASN A 172 10.49 4.42 1.54
CA ASN A 172 11.62 4.69 0.66
C ASN A 172 11.32 5.83 -0.32
N TYR A 173 12.36 6.42 -0.86
CA TYR A 173 12.32 7.30 -2.02
C TYR A 173 13.24 6.76 -3.11
N THR A 174 12.76 6.73 -4.35
CA THR A 174 13.57 6.34 -5.52
C THR A 174 13.42 7.42 -6.60
N PRO A 175 14.50 8.10 -7.00
CA PRO A 175 14.43 9.16 -7.99
C PRO A 175 14.14 8.62 -9.39
N LYS A 176 13.51 9.46 -10.23
CA LYS A 176 13.10 9.11 -11.60
C LYS A 176 14.23 8.47 -12.43
N HIS A 177 15.46 8.97 -12.34
CA HIS A 177 16.58 8.45 -13.12
C HIS A 177 16.99 7.01 -12.76
N ILE A 178 16.69 6.56 -11.54
CA ILE A 178 16.89 5.15 -11.13
C ILE A 178 15.73 4.29 -11.66
N LEU A 179 14.49 4.77 -11.52
CA LEU A 179 13.32 4.05 -12.04
C LEU A 179 13.36 3.92 -13.56
N ARG A 180 13.88 4.93 -14.26
CA ARG A 180 14.02 4.95 -15.72
C ARG A 180 14.76 3.74 -16.26
N LYS A 181 15.73 3.20 -15.51
CA LYS A 181 16.48 2.00 -15.91
C LYS A 181 15.59 0.78 -16.18
N ARG A 182 14.36 0.78 -15.69
CA ARG A 182 13.39 -0.30 -15.94
C ARG A 182 12.88 -0.32 -17.38
N ILE A 183 12.89 0.82 -18.06
CA ILE A 183 12.38 1.00 -19.42
C ILE A 183 13.44 1.45 -20.44
N ASP A 184 14.67 1.71 -20.02
CA ASP A 184 15.76 2.22 -20.90
C ASP A 184 16.07 1.30 -22.09
N ASN A 185 15.78 0.01 -22.01
CA ASN A 185 16.01 -0.97 -23.07
C ASN A 185 14.78 -1.22 -23.95
N MET A 186 13.69 -0.48 -23.74
CA MET A 186 12.49 -0.57 -24.55
C MET A 186 12.62 0.27 -25.83
N GLU A 187 11.78 0.00 -26.83
CA GLU A 187 11.68 0.84 -28.01
C GLU A 187 11.19 2.25 -27.63
N GLN A 188 11.59 3.26 -28.42
CA GLN A 188 11.32 4.67 -28.08
C GLN A 188 9.83 4.97 -27.93
N ASP A 189 8.99 4.39 -28.78
CA ASP A 189 7.53 4.59 -28.75
C ASP A 189 6.92 4.16 -27.40
N TYR A 190 7.38 3.03 -26.80
CA TYR A 190 6.95 2.62 -25.46
C TYR A 190 7.43 3.59 -24.37
N ILE A 191 8.64 4.06 -24.50
CA ILE A 191 9.20 5.05 -23.58
C ILE A 191 8.37 6.34 -23.61
N ASP A 192 8.08 6.84 -24.80
CA ASP A 192 7.29 8.06 -25.01
C ASP A 192 5.87 7.88 -24.46
N PHE A 193 5.28 6.70 -24.68
CA PHE A 193 3.97 6.36 -24.11
C PHE A 193 3.98 6.47 -22.57
N TYR A 194 4.93 5.84 -21.87
CA TYR A 194 5.01 5.91 -20.40
C TYR A 194 5.28 7.33 -19.89
N GLU A 195 6.14 8.08 -20.56
CA GLU A 195 6.41 9.47 -20.17
C GLU A 195 5.17 10.36 -20.35
N ASN A 196 4.39 10.17 -21.42
CA ASN A 196 3.14 10.90 -21.64
C ASN A 196 2.08 10.57 -20.57
N VAL A 197 1.90 9.27 -20.23
CA VAL A 197 1.00 8.87 -19.15
C VAL A 197 1.44 9.46 -17.82
N LEU A 198 2.75 9.42 -17.52
CA LEU A 198 3.33 10.01 -16.31
C LEU A 198 3.09 11.53 -16.23
N GLU A 199 3.28 12.25 -17.33
CA GLU A 199 3.04 13.70 -17.40
C GLU A 199 1.58 14.03 -17.07
N VAL A 200 0.63 13.29 -17.64
CA VAL A 200 -0.80 13.49 -17.35
C VAL A 200 -1.11 13.22 -15.88
N LEU A 201 -0.62 12.12 -15.30
CA LEU A 201 -0.91 11.77 -13.91
C LEU A 201 -0.26 12.71 -12.88
N THR A 202 0.92 13.26 -13.20
CA THR A 202 1.55 14.29 -12.35
C THR A 202 0.87 15.64 -12.48
N ALA A 203 0.34 15.98 -13.67
CA ALA A 203 -0.46 17.19 -13.85
C ALA A 203 -1.88 17.10 -13.30
N HIS A 204 -2.43 15.90 -13.21
CA HIS A 204 -3.82 15.63 -12.80
C HIS A 204 -3.88 14.54 -11.71
N PRO A 205 -3.50 14.84 -10.47
CA PRO A 205 -3.37 13.84 -9.40
C PRO A 205 -4.69 13.17 -8.99
N HIS A 206 -5.84 13.66 -9.45
CA HIS A 206 -7.15 13.07 -9.22
C HIS A 206 -7.49 11.91 -10.18
N MET A 207 -6.79 11.80 -11.31
CA MET A 207 -7.01 10.73 -12.29
C MET A 207 -6.39 9.41 -11.82
N THR A 208 -6.97 8.29 -12.29
CA THR A 208 -6.42 6.95 -12.02
C THR A 208 -5.46 6.51 -13.11
N ILE A 209 -4.56 5.60 -12.78
CA ILE A 209 -3.57 5.10 -13.73
C ILE A 209 -4.21 4.30 -14.86
N ASP A 210 -5.25 3.53 -14.55
CA ASP A 210 -6.01 2.73 -15.51
C ASP A 210 -6.80 3.63 -16.49
N GLU A 211 -7.47 4.69 -16.00
CA GLU A 211 -8.16 5.66 -16.86
C GLU A 211 -7.22 6.34 -17.86
N VAL A 212 -6.08 6.84 -17.37
CA VAL A 212 -5.12 7.55 -18.23
C VAL A 212 -4.42 6.57 -19.16
N GLY A 213 -4.00 5.40 -18.68
CA GLY A 213 -3.37 4.38 -19.50
C GLY A 213 -4.30 3.87 -20.60
N GLU A 214 -5.54 3.54 -20.27
CA GLU A 214 -6.55 3.11 -21.25
C GLU A 214 -6.81 4.18 -22.29
N LYS A 215 -7.00 5.44 -21.86
CA LYS A 215 -7.24 6.54 -22.79
C LYS A 215 -6.12 6.65 -23.84
N HIS A 216 -4.87 6.65 -23.40
CA HIS A 216 -3.71 6.75 -24.32
C HIS A 216 -3.61 5.54 -25.24
N LEU A 217 -3.82 4.33 -24.74
CA LEU A 217 -3.80 3.11 -25.56
C LEU A 217 -4.91 3.11 -26.62
N ARG A 218 -6.13 3.60 -26.27
CA ARG A 218 -7.23 3.70 -27.25
C ARG A 218 -7.05 4.83 -28.27
N GLU A 219 -6.35 5.90 -27.90
CA GLU A 219 -5.98 6.97 -28.85
C GLU A 219 -4.95 6.48 -29.86
N GLU A 220 -4.02 5.64 -29.45
CA GLU A 220 -2.97 5.08 -30.32
C GLU A 220 -3.47 3.87 -31.13
N PHE A 221 -4.27 3.00 -30.52
CA PHE A 221 -4.81 1.79 -31.12
C PHE A 221 -6.35 1.80 -31.10
N LEU A 222 -6.96 2.32 -32.17
CA LEU A 222 -8.40 2.55 -32.24
C LEU A 222 -9.27 1.31 -32.00
N ASP A 223 -8.78 0.11 -32.33
CA ASP A 223 -9.50 -1.14 -32.25
C ASP A 223 -8.97 -2.05 -31.11
N ILE A 224 -8.25 -1.53 -30.12
CA ILE A 224 -7.70 -2.31 -29.01
C ILE A 224 -8.82 -2.95 -28.19
N THR A 225 -8.75 -4.27 -28.01
CA THR A 225 -9.69 -5.03 -27.18
C THR A 225 -9.34 -4.95 -25.71
N ASP A 226 -10.29 -5.26 -24.81
CA ASP A 226 -10.02 -5.31 -23.38
C ASP A 226 -8.96 -6.35 -23.00
N SER A 227 -8.86 -7.47 -23.71
CA SER A 227 -7.78 -8.44 -23.52
C SER A 227 -6.41 -7.84 -23.84
N GLN A 228 -6.29 -7.10 -24.96
CA GLN A 228 -5.02 -6.42 -25.31
C GLN A 228 -4.69 -5.29 -24.36
N LEU A 229 -5.69 -4.58 -23.82
CA LEU A 229 -5.49 -3.61 -22.73
C LEU A 229 -4.86 -4.27 -21.52
N LEU A 230 -5.41 -5.41 -21.08
CA LEU A 230 -4.89 -6.17 -19.92
C LEU A 230 -3.43 -6.59 -20.11
N ASP A 231 -3.02 -6.93 -21.33
CA ASP A 231 -1.62 -7.28 -21.64
C ASP A 231 -0.66 -6.08 -21.51
N CYS A 232 -1.16 -4.87 -21.72
CA CYS A 232 -0.36 -3.63 -21.62
C CYS A 232 -0.31 -3.07 -20.19
N MET A 233 -1.37 -3.24 -19.38
CA MET A 233 -1.51 -2.60 -18.08
C MET A 233 -0.43 -2.95 -17.03
N PRO A 234 0.07 -4.21 -16.90
CA PRO A 234 1.07 -4.55 -15.88
C PRO A 234 2.37 -3.73 -15.98
N THR A 235 2.70 -3.24 -17.17
CA THR A 235 3.90 -2.44 -17.41
C THR A 235 3.79 -1.02 -16.82
N MET A 236 2.58 -0.57 -16.47
CA MET A 236 2.31 0.72 -15.84
C MET A 236 2.90 0.87 -14.43
N MET A 237 3.43 -0.19 -13.83
CA MET A 237 4.12 -0.10 -12.53
C MET A 237 5.24 0.95 -12.53
N TYR A 238 5.94 1.14 -13.67
CA TYR A 238 6.93 2.20 -13.82
C TYR A 238 6.30 3.59 -13.59
N VAL A 239 5.15 3.83 -14.20
CA VAL A 239 4.43 5.12 -14.12
C VAL A 239 3.96 5.36 -12.69
N ASP A 240 3.30 4.36 -12.09
CA ASP A 240 2.78 4.46 -10.72
C ASP A 240 3.88 4.78 -9.71
N LEU A 241 4.99 4.06 -9.74
CA LEU A 241 6.11 4.31 -8.83
C LEU A 241 6.68 5.73 -9.02
N ASN A 242 6.74 6.23 -10.27
CA ASN A 242 7.20 7.60 -10.52
C ASN A 242 6.23 8.64 -9.95
N VAL A 243 4.91 8.47 -10.11
CA VAL A 243 3.90 9.37 -9.52
C VAL A 243 4.00 9.37 -7.99
N ARG A 244 4.11 8.19 -7.36
CA ARG A 244 4.27 8.06 -5.91
C ARG A 244 5.48 8.82 -5.40
N PHE A 245 6.64 8.61 -6.02
CA PHE A 245 7.88 9.24 -5.58
C PHE A 245 7.96 10.73 -5.96
N HIS A 246 7.34 11.14 -7.05
CA HIS A 246 7.23 12.54 -7.44
C HIS A 246 6.52 13.36 -6.36
N TYR A 247 5.30 12.97 -5.97
CA TYR A 247 4.56 13.68 -4.92
C TYR A 247 5.20 13.56 -3.54
N ARG A 248 5.86 12.43 -3.25
CA ARG A 248 6.63 12.26 -2.01
C ARG A 248 7.78 13.27 -1.92
N GLN A 249 8.51 13.45 -3.00
CA GLN A 249 9.56 14.46 -3.08
C GLN A 249 8.99 15.86 -2.86
N LEU A 250 7.90 16.22 -3.53
CA LEU A 250 7.29 17.54 -3.42
C LEU A 250 6.80 17.85 -2.01
N ALA A 251 6.12 16.88 -1.36
CA ALA A 251 5.63 17.06 0.00
C ALA A 251 6.79 17.26 1.00
N ILE A 252 7.84 16.43 0.94
CA ILE A 252 9.00 16.56 1.82
C ILE A 252 9.72 17.88 1.53
N ARG A 253 9.96 18.23 0.26
CA ARG A 253 10.60 19.48 -0.14
C ARG A 253 9.88 20.71 0.41
N ALA A 254 8.55 20.76 0.25
CA ALA A 254 7.74 21.87 0.73
C ALA A 254 7.93 22.12 2.25
N LEU A 255 8.02 21.05 3.03
CA LEU A 255 8.22 21.13 4.48
C LEU A 255 9.65 21.56 4.85
N VAL A 256 10.66 20.92 4.25
CA VAL A 256 12.06 21.17 4.63
C VAL A 256 12.56 22.54 4.13
N ASP A 257 12.13 22.99 2.95
CA ASP A 257 12.45 24.31 2.42
C ASP A 257 11.79 25.43 3.24
N ALA A 258 10.69 25.12 3.93
CA ALA A 258 10.06 26.02 4.89
C ALA A 258 10.70 25.99 6.29
N GLY A 259 11.79 25.26 6.49
CA GLY A 259 12.54 25.18 7.76
C GLY A 259 12.01 24.15 8.76
N LEU A 260 11.08 23.26 8.35
CA LEU A 260 10.60 22.16 9.18
C LEU A 260 11.54 20.96 9.06
N LYS A 261 11.84 20.30 10.18
CA LYS A 261 12.65 19.08 10.19
C LYS A 261 11.77 17.88 9.95
N VAL A 262 12.11 17.06 8.93
CA VAL A 262 11.43 15.82 8.62
C VAL A 262 12.38 14.65 8.88
N HIS A 263 12.03 13.80 9.86
CA HIS A 263 12.75 12.58 10.18
C HIS A 263 12.31 11.48 9.23
N THR A 264 13.22 10.92 8.44
CA THR A 264 12.91 9.90 7.43
C THR A 264 13.48 8.54 7.81
N TYR A 265 12.62 7.52 7.78
CA TYR A 265 12.98 6.11 7.96
C TYR A 265 12.73 5.36 6.66
N GLY A 266 13.82 5.01 5.98
CA GLY A 266 13.87 4.45 4.63
C GLY A 266 15.10 4.97 3.90
N GLU A 267 15.24 4.62 2.63
CA GLU A 267 16.42 4.95 1.83
C GLU A 267 16.08 5.95 0.71
N GLY A 268 17.13 6.57 0.14
CA GLY A 268 17.06 7.38 -1.08
C GLY A 268 16.85 8.88 -0.85
N TYR A 269 16.68 9.36 0.35
CA TYR A 269 16.38 10.77 0.63
C TYR A 269 17.52 11.74 0.29
N ASN A 270 18.75 11.24 0.16
CA ASN A 270 19.89 12.00 -0.34
C ASN A 270 19.75 12.43 -1.81
N TYR A 271 18.77 11.90 -2.53
CA TYR A 271 18.45 12.30 -3.90
C TYR A 271 17.36 13.39 -3.98
N ILE A 272 16.75 13.78 -2.87
CA ILE A 272 15.76 14.85 -2.87
C ILE A 272 16.45 16.20 -3.08
N GLU A 273 16.11 16.85 -4.18
CA GLU A 273 16.59 18.20 -4.49
C GLU A 273 15.72 19.22 -3.74
N CYS A 274 16.32 19.95 -2.79
CA CYS A 274 15.67 20.98 -1.99
C CYS A 274 16.68 22.06 -1.59
N GLN A 275 16.18 23.20 -1.09
CA GLN A 275 17.02 24.33 -0.67
C GLN A 275 17.68 24.08 0.70
N HIS A 276 17.01 23.28 1.56
CA HIS A 276 17.42 23.03 2.94
C HIS A 276 17.56 21.52 3.23
N PRO A 277 18.50 20.81 2.57
CA PRO A 277 18.68 19.36 2.77
C PRO A 277 19.07 18.98 4.21
N GLU A 278 19.63 19.90 4.98
CA GLU A 278 19.94 19.73 6.40
C GLU A 278 18.70 19.52 7.29
N ASN A 279 17.51 19.85 6.79
CA ASN A 279 16.24 19.61 7.47
C ASN A 279 15.69 18.20 7.21
N ILE A 280 16.26 17.41 6.29
CA ILE A 280 15.97 15.99 6.12
C ILE A 280 16.85 15.19 7.07
N ILE A 281 16.28 14.71 8.18
CA ILE A 281 17.01 13.94 9.18
C ILE A 281 16.90 12.46 8.84
N GLN A 282 17.89 11.93 8.13
CA GLN A 282 17.88 10.57 7.62
C GLN A 282 18.32 9.57 8.69
N HIS A 283 17.53 8.50 8.89
CA HIS A 283 17.81 7.41 9.84
C HIS A 283 18.14 6.07 9.15
N GLY A 284 18.03 5.99 7.83
CA GLY A 284 18.24 4.77 7.06
C GLY A 284 17.05 3.81 7.11
N SER A 285 17.29 2.57 6.66
CA SER A 285 16.27 1.52 6.59
C SER A 285 15.75 1.13 7.97
N ALA A 286 14.45 0.85 8.05
CA ALA A 286 13.77 0.35 9.24
C ALA A 286 12.73 -0.70 8.84
N ASN A 287 12.56 -1.74 9.67
CA ASN A 287 11.48 -2.71 9.49
C ASN A 287 10.12 -2.15 10.01
N SER A 288 9.03 -2.87 9.76
CA SER A 288 7.68 -2.42 10.11
C SER A 288 7.54 -2.09 11.60
N GLN A 289 8.04 -2.95 12.50
CA GLN A 289 7.98 -2.69 13.94
C GLN A 289 8.77 -1.43 14.33
N GLN A 290 9.97 -1.26 13.79
CA GLN A 290 10.78 -0.06 14.03
C GLN A 290 10.10 1.20 13.51
N CYS A 291 9.43 1.13 12.35
CA CYS A 291 8.64 2.25 11.83
C CYS A 291 7.51 2.64 12.79
N LEU A 292 6.75 1.67 13.29
CA LEU A 292 5.67 1.90 14.25
C LEU A 292 6.21 2.52 15.56
N ASP A 293 7.32 1.99 16.09
CA ASP A 293 7.97 2.53 17.29
C ASP A 293 8.42 3.99 17.09
N LYS A 294 8.80 4.37 15.88
CA LYS A 294 9.21 5.75 15.56
C LYS A 294 8.02 6.66 15.29
N ILE A 295 6.96 6.17 14.65
CA ILE A 295 5.69 6.90 14.51
C ILE A 295 5.16 7.29 15.89
N SER A 296 5.20 6.39 16.88
CA SER A 296 4.75 6.65 18.25
C SER A 296 5.56 7.74 18.99
N GLN A 297 6.72 8.15 18.44
CA GLN A 297 7.61 9.19 18.97
C GLN A 297 7.54 10.50 18.18
N ALA A 298 6.71 10.61 17.16
CA ALA A 298 6.55 11.80 16.34
C ALA A 298 5.21 12.50 16.61
N LYS A 299 5.17 13.83 16.54
CA LYS A 299 3.95 14.62 16.70
C LYS A 299 3.06 14.49 15.48
N ILE A 300 3.64 14.63 14.29
CA ILE A 300 2.97 14.55 12.99
C ILE A 300 3.64 13.46 12.16
N SER A 301 2.84 12.61 11.52
CA SER A 301 3.30 11.61 10.57
C SER A 301 2.84 11.99 9.16
N LEU A 302 3.80 12.29 8.29
CA LEU A 302 3.53 12.59 6.88
C LEU A 302 3.21 11.29 6.14
N ASN A 303 2.15 11.30 5.37
CA ASN A 303 1.84 10.31 4.36
C ASN A 303 1.65 10.94 2.99
N VAL A 304 1.89 10.17 1.93
CA VAL A 304 1.72 10.55 0.53
C VAL A 304 1.22 9.34 -0.22
N MET A 305 -0.02 9.39 -0.73
CA MET A 305 -0.71 8.25 -1.33
C MET A 305 -1.47 8.58 -2.63
N PRO A 306 -0.84 9.22 -3.63
CA PRO A 306 -1.52 9.71 -4.82
C PRO A 306 -2.21 8.62 -5.65
N TRP A 307 -1.90 7.35 -5.40
CA TRP A 307 -2.47 6.19 -6.10
C TRP A 307 -3.80 5.70 -5.50
N PHE A 308 -4.08 5.98 -4.22
CA PHE A 308 -5.36 5.66 -3.62
C PHE A 308 -6.36 6.79 -3.88
N LYS A 309 -7.51 6.44 -4.48
CA LYS A 309 -8.59 7.40 -4.76
C LYS A 309 -9.83 7.15 -3.91
N ASP A 310 -10.04 5.90 -3.49
CA ASP A 310 -11.18 5.48 -2.67
C ASP A 310 -10.76 4.36 -1.68
N GLY A 311 -9.58 4.48 -1.15
CA GLY A 311 -8.96 3.59 -0.18
C GLY A 311 -8.05 4.36 0.77
N ALA A 312 -7.29 3.64 1.60
CA ALA A 312 -6.33 4.20 2.54
C ALA A 312 -5.03 3.39 2.57
N HIS A 313 -3.94 4.04 2.88
CA HIS A 313 -2.67 3.38 3.15
C HIS A 313 -2.58 3.04 4.64
N ASP A 314 -1.94 1.94 5.02
CA ASP A 314 -1.75 1.55 6.44
C ASP A 314 -1.03 2.61 7.29
N ARG A 315 -0.25 3.50 6.67
CA ARG A 315 0.53 4.54 7.37
C ARG A 315 -0.33 5.57 8.08
N GLU A 316 -1.45 6.01 7.50
CA GLU A 316 -2.40 6.91 8.16
C GLU A 316 -2.97 6.25 9.40
N ILE A 317 -3.42 5.01 9.26
CA ILE A 317 -4.05 4.27 10.34
C ILE A 317 -3.01 3.95 11.44
N ASN A 318 -1.81 3.54 11.06
CA ASN A 318 -0.69 3.36 11.98
C ASN A 318 -0.37 4.63 12.76
N SER A 319 -0.43 5.80 12.10
CA SER A 319 -0.21 7.10 12.74
C SER A 319 -1.28 7.38 13.79
N CYS A 320 -2.54 7.25 13.42
CA CYS A 320 -3.68 7.46 14.31
C CYS A 320 -3.65 6.52 15.52
N LEU A 321 -3.42 5.21 15.32
CA LEU A 321 -3.38 4.22 16.39
C LEU A 321 -2.20 4.40 17.36
N ASN A 322 -1.16 5.13 16.94
CA ASN A 322 0.01 5.39 17.78
C ASN A 322 0.11 6.86 18.22
N GLY A 323 -1.00 7.60 18.09
CA GLY A 323 -1.17 8.96 18.61
C GLY A 323 -0.33 10.02 17.90
N ALA A 324 0.13 9.76 16.68
CA ALA A 324 0.68 10.78 15.79
C ALA A 324 -0.45 11.37 14.93
N VAL A 325 -0.46 12.70 14.76
CA VAL A 325 -1.41 13.33 13.85
C VAL A 325 -1.00 13.00 12.43
N SER A 326 -1.89 12.37 11.66
CA SER A 326 -1.63 12.07 10.24
C SER A 326 -1.77 13.33 9.39
N LEU A 327 -0.73 13.65 8.62
CA LEU A 327 -0.71 14.68 7.58
C LEU A 327 -0.64 13.98 6.22
N THR A 328 -1.72 13.99 5.46
CA THR A 328 -1.86 13.18 4.23
C THR A 328 -2.62 13.91 3.14
N ASP A 329 -2.44 13.50 1.88
CA ASP A 329 -3.42 13.76 0.84
C ASP A 329 -4.67 12.91 1.09
N SER A 330 -5.82 13.33 0.56
CA SER A 330 -7.10 12.69 0.82
C SER A 330 -7.48 11.67 -0.25
N SER A 331 -8.44 10.81 0.10
CA SER A 331 -9.21 9.96 -0.80
C SER A 331 -10.69 10.05 -0.44
N ARG A 332 -11.58 9.59 -1.34
CA ARG A 332 -13.02 9.53 -1.03
C ARG A 332 -13.31 8.73 0.23
N TYR A 333 -12.58 7.63 0.43
CA TYR A 333 -12.70 6.79 1.63
C TYR A 333 -12.29 7.54 2.90
N LEU A 334 -11.18 8.26 2.89
CA LEU A 334 -10.73 9.03 4.06
C LEU A 334 -11.67 10.19 4.38
N ASP A 335 -12.26 10.84 3.38
CA ASP A 335 -13.24 11.93 3.56
C ASP A 335 -14.54 11.46 4.23
N GLU A 336 -14.88 10.15 4.13
CA GLU A 336 -16.03 9.55 4.82
C GLU A 336 -15.77 9.34 6.32
N ILE A 337 -14.51 9.15 6.72
CA ILE A 337 -14.12 8.72 8.05
C ILE A 337 -13.58 9.87 8.88
N PHE A 338 -12.78 10.74 8.24
CA PHE A 338 -12.04 11.79 8.90
C PHE A 338 -12.54 13.17 8.52
N THR A 339 -12.37 14.11 9.45
CA THR A 339 -12.65 15.54 9.26
C THR A 339 -11.37 16.32 9.43
N ASP A 340 -11.02 17.12 8.42
CA ASP A 340 -9.82 17.96 8.44
C ASP A 340 -9.80 18.88 9.66
N ASP A 341 -8.64 19.07 10.26
CA ASP A 341 -8.39 19.78 11.51
C ASP A 341 -9.02 19.19 12.78
N GLU A 342 -9.93 18.22 12.69
CA GLU A 342 -10.58 17.64 13.87
C GLU A 342 -9.92 16.32 14.31
N ASN A 343 -9.52 15.48 13.34
CA ASN A 343 -8.93 14.16 13.61
C ASN A 343 -7.88 13.74 12.57
N ILE A 344 -7.62 14.57 11.55
CA ILE A 344 -6.57 14.39 10.54
C ILE A 344 -6.16 15.75 9.99
N LEU A 345 -5.02 15.83 9.31
CA LEU A 345 -4.61 17.00 8.54
C LEU A 345 -4.51 16.62 7.06
N PHE A 346 -5.41 17.20 6.25
CA PHE A 346 -5.33 17.01 4.80
C PHE A 346 -4.53 18.13 4.13
N TYR A 347 -3.80 17.74 3.07
CA TYR A 347 -3.22 18.67 2.10
C TYR A 347 -3.61 18.27 0.67
N ASP A 348 -3.59 19.24 -0.24
CA ASP A 348 -4.00 19.05 -1.63
C ASP A 348 -2.78 18.74 -2.51
N LEU A 349 -2.83 17.64 -3.27
CA LEU A 349 -1.82 17.29 -4.26
C LEU A 349 -1.75 18.33 -5.40
N ASN A 350 -2.85 19.00 -5.72
CA ASN A 350 -2.84 20.09 -6.70
C ASN A 350 -1.98 21.26 -6.21
N MET A 351 -1.99 21.57 -4.92
CA MET A 351 -1.10 22.57 -4.34
C MET A 351 0.39 22.19 -4.53
N LEU A 352 0.74 20.91 -4.37
CA LEU A 352 2.12 20.44 -4.59
C LEU A 352 2.51 20.52 -6.07
N ARG A 353 1.61 20.17 -6.99
CA ARG A 353 1.79 20.36 -8.44
C ARG A 353 2.02 21.83 -8.77
N ASP A 354 1.20 22.74 -8.25
CA ASP A 354 1.32 24.17 -8.50
C ASP A 354 2.59 24.75 -7.86
N TYR A 355 3.06 24.21 -6.75
CA TYR A 355 4.34 24.52 -6.14
C TYR A 355 5.49 24.21 -7.09
N GLU A 356 5.51 23.04 -7.70
CA GLU A 356 6.50 22.68 -8.71
C GLU A 356 6.40 23.59 -9.96
N ALA A 357 5.19 23.76 -10.50
CA ALA A 357 4.93 24.58 -11.70
C ALA A 357 5.33 26.06 -11.53
N SER A 358 5.28 26.57 -10.29
CA SER A 358 5.72 27.92 -9.96
C SER A 358 7.25 28.08 -9.83
N GLY A 359 8.03 27.02 -10.07
CA GLY A 359 9.46 26.97 -9.80
C GLY A 359 9.77 26.93 -8.31
N TYR A 360 8.92 26.25 -7.55
CA TYR A 360 9.02 26.05 -6.10
C TYR A 360 8.85 27.35 -5.28
N ASN A 361 7.89 28.20 -5.69
CA ASN A 361 7.55 29.40 -4.93
C ASN A 361 6.90 29.01 -3.57
N PRO A 362 7.51 29.36 -2.41
CA PRO A 362 7.01 28.98 -1.10
C PRO A 362 5.64 29.58 -0.77
N GLU A 363 5.20 30.64 -1.45
CA GLU A 363 3.85 31.21 -1.23
C GLU A 363 2.73 30.22 -1.59
N VAL A 364 2.99 29.29 -2.53
CA VAL A 364 2.00 28.28 -2.93
C VAL A 364 1.72 27.28 -1.81
N THR A 365 2.73 26.88 -1.06
CA THR A 365 2.60 25.92 0.07
C THR A 365 2.46 26.59 1.42
N GLU A 366 2.51 27.93 1.46
CA GLU A 366 2.45 28.71 2.71
C GLU A 366 1.24 28.37 3.58
N PRO A 367 0.01 28.20 3.07
CA PRO A 367 -1.14 27.89 3.92
C PRO A 367 -0.96 26.56 4.68
N MET A 368 -0.47 25.51 4.03
CA MET A 368 -0.16 24.22 4.65
C MET A 368 0.96 24.35 5.69
N VAL A 369 2.05 24.99 5.30
CA VAL A 369 3.24 25.14 6.16
C VAL A 369 2.93 25.98 7.41
N ARG A 370 2.20 27.07 7.26
CA ARG A 370 1.78 27.94 8.38
C ARG A 370 0.93 27.15 9.36
N ARG A 371 -0.10 26.45 8.88
CA ARG A 371 -0.96 25.58 9.69
C ARG A 371 -0.14 24.56 10.49
N ILE A 372 0.82 23.88 9.86
CA ILE A 372 1.69 22.91 10.55
C ILE A 372 2.54 23.61 11.63
N LYS A 373 3.13 24.77 11.31
CA LYS A 373 3.94 25.53 12.28
C LYS A 373 3.13 26.00 13.48
N GLU A 374 1.90 26.46 13.26
CA GLU A 374 0.98 26.90 14.32
C GLU A 374 0.62 25.71 15.22
N LEU A 375 0.24 24.55 14.63
CA LEU A 375 -0.10 23.34 15.37
C LEU A 375 1.10 22.79 16.17
N LEU A 376 2.31 22.85 15.64
CA LEU A 376 3.52 22.41 16.37
C LEU A 376 3.81 23.27 17.62
N GLN A 377 3.25 24.48 17.72
CA GLN A 377 3.31 25.32 18.91
C GLN A 377 2.13 25.12 19.89
N ASP A 378 1.08 24.40 19.45
CA ASP A 378 -0.13 24.10 20.23
C ASP A 378 -0.23 22.60 20.50
N ASN A 379 0.51 22.12 21.50
CA ASN A 379 0.51 20.72 21.87
C ASN A 379 -0.87 20.21 22.33
N ASP A 380 -1.70 21.07 22.91
CA ASP A 380 -3.03 20.68 23.38
C ASP A 380 -3.96 20.43 22.20
N ARG A 381 -3.88 21.27 21.16
CA ARG A 381 -4.64 21.07 19.92
C ARG A 381 -4.18 19.84 19.16
N LEU A 382 -2.86 19.64 19.01
CA LEU A 382 -2.32 18.41 18.40
C LEU A 382 -2.74 17.15 19.15
N GLN A 383 -2.72 17.19 20.50
CA GLN A 383 -3.18 16.05 21.32
C GLN A 383 -4.64 15.77 21.06
N GLN A 384 -5.49 16.79 20.99
CA GLN A 384 -6.93 16.61 20.71
C GLN A 384 -7.17 15.96 19.35
N ILE A 385 -6.45 16.38 18.29
CA ILE A 385 -6.56 15.79 16.95
C ILE A 385 -6.11 14.33 17.00
N ALA A 386 -4.99 14.01 17.65
CA ALA A 386 -4.47 12.67 17.80
C ALA A 386 -5.45 11.75 18.57
N ASP A 387 -6.03 12.24 19.68
CA ASP A 387 -6.99 11.49 20.49
C ASP A 387 -8.27 11.18 19.70
N ASN A 388 -8.79 12.15 18.93
CA ASN A 388 -9.96 11.96 18.10
C ASN A 388 -9.70 10.90 17.00
N ALA A 389 -8.53 10.98 16.33
CA ALA A 389 -8.12 10.00 15.32
C ALA A 389 -7.97 8.59 15.91
N TYR A 390 -7.31 8.49 17.07
CA TYR A 390 -7.15 7.22 17.77
C TYR A 390 -8.48 6.53 18.09
N MET A 391 -9.47 7.29 18.57
CA MET A 391 -10.78 6.73 18.91
C MET A 391 -11.48 6.14 17.68
N ILE A 392 -11.38 6.79 16.52
CA ILE A 392 -11.94 6.29 15.26
C ILE A 392 -11.22 4.99 14.85
N CYS A 393 -9.89 5.05 14.70
CA CYS A 393 -9.13 3.92 14.14
C CYS A 393 -9.13 2.70 15.06
N ARG A 394 -9.11 2.90 16.38
CA ARG A 394 -9.17 1.83 17.37
C ARG A 394 -10.40 0.93 17.21
N ASP A 395 -11.54 1.54 16.91
CA ASP A 395 -12.83 0.85 16.88
C ASP A 395 -13.15 0.25 15.49
N THR A 396 -12.45 0.71 14.43
CA THR A 396 -12.84 0.36 13.05
C THR A 396 -11.69 -0.08 12.13
N HIS A 397 -10.42 0.23 12.45
CA HIS A 397 -9.29 0.04 11.52
C HIS A 397 -8.11 -0.70 12.16
N CYS A 398 -8.35 -1.55 13.15
CA CYS A 398 -7.35 -2.49 13.66
C CYS A 398 -7.36 -3.79 12.84
N TRP A 399 -6.27 -4.54 12.88
CA TRP A 399 -6.20 -5.87 12.25
C TRP A 399 -7.24 -6.85 12.80
N ASP A 400 -7.70 -6.68 14.05
CA ASP A 400 -8.80 -7.48 14.62
C ASP A 400 -10.10 -7.24 13.81
N ASN A 401 -10.39 -5.99 13.36
CA ASN A 401 -11.56 -5.67 12.55
C ASN A 401 -11.46 -6.30 11.14
N VAL A 402 -10.30 -6.15 10.49
CA VAL A 402 -10.04 -6.79 9.19
C VAL A 402 -10.18 -8.31 9.27
N ALA A 403 -9.63 -8.93 10.32
CA ALA A 403 -9.72 -10.37 10.51
C ALA A 403 -11.15 -10.84 10.81
N GLU A 404 -11.96 -10.03 11.50
CA GLU A 404 -13.39 -10.30 11.72
C GLU A 404 -14.17 -10.27 10.41
N GLU A 405 -13.98 -9.26 9.57
CA GLU A 405 -14.58 -9.20 8.23
C GLU A 405 -14.11 -10.36 7.33
N LEU A 406 -12.83 -10.75 7.42
CA LEU A 406 -12.32 -11.93 6.71
C LEU A 406 -12.98 -13.22 7.21
N ALA A 407 -13.25 -13.35 8.51
CA ALA A 407 -13.91 -14.53 9.07
C ALA A 407 -15.33 -14.74 8.51
N ASP A 408 -16.03 -13.66 8.14
CA ASP A 408 -17.36 -13.74 7.51
C ASP A 408 -17.28 -14.22 6.04
N ILE A 409 -16.09 -14.18 5.43
CA ILE A 409 -15.84 -14.63 4.05
C ILE A 409 -15.32 -16.09 4.02
N LEU A 410 -14.75 -16.57 5.15
CA LEU A 410 -14.24 -17.94 5.26
C LEU A 410 -15.39 -18.96 5.15
#